data_54c2936506551741f5594ce061328d4d
#
_entry.id   54c2936506551741f5594ce061328d4d
#
_cell.length_a   1.000
_cell.length_b   1.000
_cell.length_c   1.000
_cell.angle_alpha   90.00
_cell.angle_beta   90.00
_cell.angle_gamma   90.00
#
_symmetry.space_group_name_H-M   'P 1'
#
loop_
_entity.id
_entity.type
_entity.pdbx_description
1 polymer ?
#
loop_
_entity_poly.entity_id
_entity_poly.type
_entity_poly.pdbx_seq_one_letter_code
_entity_poly.pdbx_strand_id
1 'polypeptide(L)'
;MSQSDLENAINKAVSKEIQRNISIEIKPEIIPFHALPIYKESTNFVLNEEEKEVIVDGEFRKALSEKGNAVSYSADVLEHLKLERVKTFILSRFDHYVTQHLQIKNHFYLTQSWTAINHKGDAHHLHTHPNTVFSCVYYVQANSGDFQIKMPVSRIQEG
;
A
#
# COMPACT_ATOMS: atom_id res chain seq x y z
N MET A 1 38.30 53.65 -30.47
CA MET A 1 38.10 52.40 -29.66
C MET A 1 39.28 51.53 -30.04
N SER A 2 40.12 51.18 -29.08
CA SER A 2 41.26 50.30 -29.35
C SER A 2 40.76 48.84 -29.54
N GLN A 3 41.60 48.04 -30.19
CA GLN A 3 41.30 46.62 -30.40
C GLN A 3 41.07 45.87 -29.05
N SER A 4 41.80 46.26 -28.01
CA SER A 4 41.69 45.76 -26.65
C SER A 4 40.34 46.12 -25.99
N ASP A 5 39.78 47.29 -26.27
CA ASP A 5 38.49 47.73 -25.75
C ASP A 5 37.36 46.97 -26.38
N LEU A 6 37.51 46.60 -27.66
CA LEU A 6 36.50 45.74 -28.35
C LEU A 6 36.52 44.32 -27.82
N GLU A 7 37.70 43.73 -27.63
CA GLU A 7 37.85 42.38 -27.07
C GLU A 7 37.29 42.29 -25.64
N ASN A 8 37.54 43.26 -24.79
CA ASN A 8 37.00 43.32 -23.45
C ASN A 8 35.48 43.49 -23.45
N ALA A 9 34.90 44.26 -24.37
CA ALA A 9 33.46 44.42 -24.51
C ALA A 9 32.79 43.12 -24.97
N ILE A 10 33.40 42.39 -25.90
CA ILE A 10 32.92 41.07 -26.38
C ILE A 10 32.97 40.03 -25.25
N ASN A 11 34.11 39.93 -24.57
CA ASN A 11 34.25 38.96 -23.47
C ASN A 11 33.25 39.21 -22.33
N LYS A 12 32.99 40.48 -22.01
CA LYS A 12 31.99 40.87 -21.02
C LYS A 12 30.55 40.54 -21.46
N ALA A 13 30.24 40.73 -22.74
CA ALA A 13 28.94 40.39 -23.30
C ALA A 13 28.73 38.88 -23.32
N VAL A 14 29.72 38.12 -23.76
CA VAL A 14 29.68 36.64 -23.78
C VAL A 14 29.55 36.06 -22.36
N SER A 15 30.32 36.58 -21.40
CA SER A 15 30.20 36.14 -20.00
C SER A 15 28.82 36.43 -19.40
N LYS A 16 28.21 37.57 -19.74
CA LYS A 16 26.87 37.95 -19.29
C LYS A 16 25.78 37.07 -19.92
N GLU A 17 25.95 36.70 -21.19
CA GLU A 17 25.06 35.82 -21.92
C GLU A 17 25.14 34.37 -21.37
N ILE A 18 26.37 33.91 -21.11
CA ILE A 18 26.61 32.61 -20.47
C ILE A 18 25.97 32.56 -19.06
N GLN A 19 26.15 33.61 -18.26
CA GLN A 19 25.51 33.67 -16.92
C GLN A 19 24.00 33.76 -16.99
N ARG A 20 23.40 34.38 -18.01
CA ARG A 20 21.94 34.39 -18.21
C ARG A 20 21.38 33.03 -18.61
N ASN A 21 22.14 32.26 -19.37
CA ASN A 21 21.68 30.96 -19.89
C ASN A 21 21.99 29.79 -18.95
N ILE A 22 22.77 29.98 -17.88
CA ILE A 22 23.14 28.93 -16.92
C ILE A 22 22.38 29.04 -15.59
N SER A 23 21.41 29.91 -15.44
CA SER A 23 20.47 29.79 -14.34
C SER A 23 19.42 28.68 -14.65
N ILE A 24 19.91 27.47 -14.91
CA ILE A 24 19.09 26.29 -14.82
C ILE A 24 18.76 26.14 -13.32
N GLU A 25 17.59 26.61 -12.94
CA GLU A 25 17.06 26.34 -11.61
C GLU A 25 16.83 24.82 -11.50
N ILE A 26 17.87 24.11 -11.06
CA ILE A 26 17.74 22.68 -10.76
C ILE A 26 16.87 22.61 -9.51
N LYS A 27 15.57 22.39 -9.71
CA LYS A 27 14.67 22.05 -8.61
C LYS A 27 14.99 20.62 -8.22
N PRO A 28 15.45 20.39 -6.99
CA PRO A 28 15.67 19.02 -6.54
C PRO A 28 14.32 18.30 -6.56
N GLU A 29 14.25 17.20 -7.28
CA GLU A 29 13.10 16.31 -7.30
C GLU A 29 13.44 15.09 -6.45
N ILE A 30 12.57 14.79 -5.49
CA ILE A 30 12.69 13.56 -4.71
C ILE A 30 11.88 12.49 -5.45
N ILE A 31 12.57 11.57 -6.11
CA ILE A 31 11.96 10.42 -6.74
C ILE A 31 11.94 9.29 -5.72
N PRO A 32 10.75 8.85 -5.24
CA PRO A 32 10.66 7.72 -4.33
C PRO A 32 11.07 6.45 -5.08
N PHE A 33 12.22 5.89 -4.73
CA PHE A 33 12.69 4.63 -5.26
C PHE A 33 12.38 3.51 -4.25
N HIS A 34 11.73 2.44 -4.69
CA HIS A 34 11.22 1.36 -3.83
C HIS A 34 10.15 1.78 -2.79
N ALA A 35 9.35 2.79 -3.09
CA ALA A 35 8.18 3.08 -2.28
C ALA A 35 7.11 2.00 -2.50
N LEU A 36 6.70 1.32 -1.41
CA LEU A 36 5.51 0.47 -1.43
C LEU A 36 4.31 1.32 -1.01
N PRO A 37 3.39 1.64 -1.91
CA PRO A 37 2.22 2.40 -1.56
C PRO A 37 1.29 1.57 -0.68
N ILE A 38 0.87 2.13 0.44
CA ILE A 38 -0.10 1.54 1.35
C ILE A 38 -1.31 2.45 1.38
N TYR A 39 -2.46 1.90 1.01
CA TYR A 39 -3.73 2.58 1.13
C TYR A 39 -4.36 2.28 2.49
N LYS A 40 -4.70 3.33 3.22
CA LYS A 40 -5.41 3.23 4.50
C LYS A 40 -6.57 4.20 4.49
N GLU A 41 -7.73 3.72 4.85
CA GLU A 41 -8.95 4.53 4.93
C GLU A 41 -9.71 4.20 6.22
N SER A 42 -10.30 5.23 6.83
CA SER A 42 -11.31 5.06 7.87
C SER A 42 -12.68 5.13 7.22
N THR A 43 -13.57 4.21 7.58
CA THR A 43 -14.90 4.11 6.98
C THR A 43 -15.98 4.08 8.04
N ASN A 44 -17.17 4.58 7.68
CA ASN A 44 -18.39 4.43 8.46
C ASN A 44 -19.20 3.18 8.05
N PHE A 45 -18.64 2.34 7.19
CA PHE A 45 -19.27 1.07 6.85
C PHE A 45 -19.26 0.14 8.05
N VAL A 46 -20.44 -0.30 8.47
CA VAL A 46 -20.61 -1.17 9.64
C VAL A 46 -21.36 -2.42 9.20
N LEU A 47 -20.94 -3.56 9.71
CA LEU A 47 -21.63 -4.83 9.51
C LEU A 47 -22.99 -4.80 10.19
N ASN A 48 -24.01 -5.34 9.54
CA ASN A 48 -25.28 -5.67 10.18
C ASN A 48 -25.18 -6.96 11.03
N GLU A 49 -26.22 -7.30 11.75
CA GLU A 49 -26.16 -8.45 12.66
C GLU A 49 -26.00 -9.78 11.91
N GLU A 50 -26.68 -9.96 10.78
CA GLU A 50 -26.55 -11.18 9.97
C GLU A 50 -25.14 -11.35 9.40
N GLU A 51 -24.50 -10.26 8.99
CA GLU A 51 -23.11 -10.29 8.51
C GLU A 51 -22.12 -10.60 9.64
N LYS A 52 -22.39 -10.07 10.84
CA LYS A 52 -21.57 -10.38 12.02
C LYS A 52 -21.71 -11.85 12.42
N GLU A 53 -22.93 -12.40 12.43
CA GLU A 53 -23.18 -13.81 12.71
C GLU A 53 -22.35 -14.72 11.78
N VAL A 54 -22.37 -14.47 10.47
CA VAL A 54 -21.58 -15.26 9.51
C VAL A 54 -20.08 -15.20 9.82
N ILE A 55 -19.59 -14.03 10.25
CA ILE A 55 -18.17 -13.84 10.53
C ILE A 55 -17.76 -14.47 11.86
N VAL A 56 -18.62 -14.40 12.88
CA VAL A 56 -18.31 -14.88 14.24
C VAL A 56 -18.63 -16.35 14.42
N ASP A 57 -19.73 -16.84 13.85
CA ASP A 57 -20.20 -18.23 13.98
C ASP A 57 -19.52 -19.18 12.98
N GLY A 58 -18.63 -18.68 12.15
CA GLY A 58 -17.82 -19.48 11.25
C GLY A 58 -16.96 -20.50 12.01
N GLU A 59 -16.62 -21.58 11.35
CA GLU A 59 -15.66 -22.54 11.89
C GLU A 59 -14.25 -21.96 11.85
N PHE A 60 -13.56 -21.98 12.99
CA PHE A 60 -12.22 -21.45 13.17
C PHE A 60 -11.22 -22.52 13.56
N ARG A 61 -10.01 -22.36 13.11
CA ARG A 61 -8.84 -23.13 13.55
C ARG A 61 -7.81 -22.20 14.17
N LYS A 62 -7.03 -22.71 15.10
CA LYS A 62 -5.89 -21.97 15.65
C LYS A 62 -4.84 -21.80 14.55
N ALA A 63 -4.33 -20.59 14.39
CA ALA A 63 -3.22 -20.34 13.48
C ALA A 63 -1.94 -21.08 13.93
N LEU A 64 -0.98 -21.22 13.01
CA LEU A 64 0.19 -22.08 13.15
C LEU A 64 1.19 -21.67 14.26
N SER A 65 0.96 -20.57 14.98
CA SER A 65 1.83 -20.15 16.08
C SER A 65 1.22 -20.45 17.45
N GLU A 66 2.05 -20.68 18.47
CA GLU A 66 1.58 -20.93 19.84
C GLU A 66 0.77 -19.78 20.43
N LYS A 67 1.07 -18.55 20.01
CA LYS A 67 0.34 -17.31 20.31
C LYS A 67 -0.52 -16.86 19.14
N GLY A 68 -0.95 -17.79 18.32
CA GLY A 68 -1.66 -17.50 17.09
C GLY A 68 -3.12 -17.18 17.34
N ASN A 69 -3.60 -16.27 16.54
CA ASN A 69 -5.01 -15.97 16.38
C ASN A 69 -5.80 -17.16 15.84
N ALA A 70 -7.12 -17.09 15.94
CA ALA A 70 -8.01 -18.01 15.23
C ALA A 70 -8.24 -17.48 13.80
N VAL A 71 -8.24 -18.38 12.83
CA VAL A 71 -8.56 -18.09 11.42
C VAL A 71 -9.64 -19.02 10.94
N SER A 72 -10.52 -18.54 10.07
CA SER A 72 -11.60 -19.38 9.50
C SER A 72 -11.03 -20.56 8.72
N TYR A 73 -11.77 -21.68 8.72
CA TYR A 73 -11.45 -22.80 7.83
C TYR A 73 -11.73 -22.45 6.38
N SER A 74 -12.80 -21.69 6.13
CA SER A 74 -13.10 -21.20 4.79
C SER A 74 -12.05 -20.20 4.34
N ALA A 75 -11.58 -20.36 3.11
CA ALA A 75 -10.77 -19.41 2.39
C ALA A 75 -11.59 -18.54 1.41
N ASP A 76 -12.90 -18.66 1.43
CA ASP A 76 -13.85 -18.00 0.54
C ASP A 76 -14.99 -17.32 1.32
N VAL A 77 -14.67 -16.76 2.48
CA VAL A 77 -15.67 -16.17 3.39
C VAL A 77 -16.54 -15.12 2.70
N LEU A 78 -15.98 -14.28 1.86
CA LEU A 78 -16.72 -13.24 1.16
C LEU A 78 -17.62 -13.76 0.01
N GLU A 79 -17.54 -15.05 -0.32
CA GLU A 79 -18.47 -15.69 -1.26
C GLU A 79 -19.79 -16.13 -0.58
N HIS A 80 -19.89 -15.99 0.74
CA HIS A 80 -21.13 -16.26 1.45
C HIS A 80 -22.20 -15.22 1.08
N LEU A 81 -23.41 -15.68 0.72
CA LEU A 81 -24.48 -14.81 0.21
C LEU A 81 -24.83 -13.64 1.14
N LYS A 82 -24.80 -13.86 2.47
CA LYS A 82 -25.06 -12.80 3.44
C LYS A 82 -23.94 -11.73 3.51
N LEU A 83 -22.78 -11.97 2.91
CA LEU A 83 -21.66 -11.04 2.89
C LEU A 83 -21.48 -10.28 1.58
N GLU A 84 -22.43 -10.38 0.65
CA GLU A 84 -22.35 -9.71 -0.65
C GLU A 84 -22.18 -8.18 -0.52
N ARG A 85 -22.83 -7.55 0.46
CA ARG A 85 -22.67 -6.12 0.74
C ARG A 85 -21.25 -5.79 1.22
N VAL A 86 -20.70 -6.65 2.08
CA VAL A 86 -19.32 -6.50 2.59
C VAL A 86 -18.32 -6.68 1.46
N LYS A 87 -18.49 -7.71 0.65
CA LYS A 87 -17.68 -7.98 -0.54
C LYS A 87 -17.68 -6.80 -1.49
N THR A 88 -18.88 -6.32 -1.85
CA THR A 88 -19.03 -5.15 -2.74
C THR A 88 -18.34 -3.92 -2.18
N PHE A 89 -18.48 -3.65 -0.88
CA PHE A 89 -17.79 -2.54 -0.25
C PHE A 89 -16.27 -2.67 -0.37
N ILE A 90 -15.70 -3.80 0.03
CA ILE A 90 -14.24 -4.04 -0.02
C ILE A 90 -13.72 -3.91 -1.45
N LEU A 91 -14.38 -4.55 -2.41
CA LEU A 91 -13.96 -4.49 -3.82
C LEU A 91 -14.06 -3.09 -4.41
N SER A 92 -15.07 -2.31 -4.03
CA SER A 92 -15.19 -0.91 -4.47
C SER A 92 -14.04 -0.04 -3.95
N ARG A 93 -13.59 -0.24 -2.71
CA ARG A 93 -12.44 0.49 -2.14
C ARG A 93 -11.13 0.05 -2.78
N PHE A 94 -11.00 -1.24 -3.05
CA PHE A 94 -9.86 -1.78 -3.78
C PHE A 94 -9.79 -1.21 -5.22
N ASP A 95 -10.90 -1.20 -5.95
CA ASP A 95 -10.96 -0.63 -7.30
C ASP A 95 -10.60 0.87 -7.29
N HIS A 96 -11.13 1.62 -6.33
CA HIS A 96 -10.75 3.03 -6.14
C HIS A 96 -9.24 3.19 -5.92
N TYR A 97 -8.64 2.38 -5.07
CA TYR A 97 -7.20 2.42 -4.83
C TYR A 97 -6.39 2.13 -6.10
N VAL A 98 -6.73 1.06 -6.80
CA VAL A 98 -5.99 0.61 -7.99
C VAL A 98 -6.13 1.60 -9.14
N THR A 99 -7.36 2.11 -9.37
CA THR A 99 -7.63 2.98 -10.52
C THR A 99 -7.23 4.44 -10.26
N GLN A 100 -7.53 4.99 -9.07
CA GLN A 100 -7.35 6.40 -8.79
C GLN A 100 -5.96 6.72 -8.23
N HIS A 101 -5.37 5.83 -7.44
CA HIS A 101 -4.07 6.09 -6.82
C HIS A 101 -2.91 5.42 -7.56
N LEU A 102 -3.08 4.17 -7.99
CA LEU A 102 -2.04 3.44 -8.72
C LEU A 102 -2.13 3.61 -10.23
N GLN A 103 -3.26 4.11 -10.75
CA GLN A 103 -3.53 4.28 -12.19
C GLN A 103 -3.37 2.99 -13.01
N ILE A 104 -3.62 1.85 -12.39
CA ILE A 104 -3.56 0.53 -13.03
C ILE A 104 -4.91 0.25 -13.69
N LYS A 105 -4.87 -0.15 -14.96
CA LYS A 105 -6.07 -0.44 -15.78
C LYS A 105 -6.39 -1.93 -15.88
N ASN A 106 -5.59 -2.77 -15.26
CA ASN A 106 -5.81 -4.22 -15.27
C ASN A 106 -7.02 -4.59 -14.42
N HIS A 107 -7.67 -5.67 -14.81
CA HIS A 107 -8.71 -6.28 -14.01
C HIS A 107 -8.10 -7.22 -12.98
N PHE A 108 -8.63 -7.15 -11.77
CA PHE A 108 -8.28 -8.01 -10.66
C PHE A 108 -9.50 -8.77 -10.19
N TYR A 109 -9.30 -9.91 -9.61
CA TYR A 109 -10.35 -10.72 -9.01
C TYR A 109 -9.91 -11.21 -7.62
N LEU A 110 -10.88 -11.41 -6.76
CA LEU A 110 -10.66 -11.96 -5.43
C LEU A 110 -10.29 -13.42 -5.56
N THR A 111 -9.14 -13.81 -5.01
CA THR A 111 -8.67 -15.20 -5.02
C THR A 111 -8.99 -15.92 -3.74
N GLN A 112 -8.95 -15.22 -2.61
CA GLN A 112 -9.19 -15.78 -1.29
C GLN A 112 -9.70 -14.70 -0.35
N SER A 113 -10.48 -15.12 0.64
CA SER A 113 -10.92 -14.29 1.75
C SER A 113 -11.13 -15.13 3.00
N TRP A 114 -10.62 -14.67 4.12
CA TRP A 114 -10.76 -15.37 5.41
C TRP A 114 -11.00 -14.36 6.53
N THR A 115 -11.52 -14.83 7.63
CA THR A 115 -11.68 -14.06 8.87
C THR A 115 -10.58 -14.44 9.85
N ALA A 116 -10.10 -13.47 10.60
CA ALA A 116 -9.16 -13.67 11.68
C ALA A 116 -9.71 -13.04 12.97
N ILE A 117 -9.64 -13.78 14.07
CA ILE A 117 -10.01 -13.32 15.41
C ILE A 117 -8.76 -13.30 16.27
N ASN A 118 -8.46 -12.14 16.85
CA ASN A 118 -7.34 -11.93 17.76
C ASN A 118 -7.86 -11.58 19.14
N HIS A 119 -7.40 -12.29 20.16
CA HIS A 119 -7.58 -11.90 21.55
C HIS A 119 -6.38 -11.10 22.06
N LYS A 120 -6.53 -10.50 23.23
CA LYS A 120 -5.43 -9.77 23.85
C LYS A 120 -4.21 -10.67 24.06
N GLY A 121 -3.09 -10.29 23.45
CA GLY A 121 -1.84 -11.05 23.51
C GLY A 121 -1.62 -12.01 22.33
N ASP A 122 -2.60 -12.19 21.46
CA ASP A 122 -2.40 -12.93 20.22
C ASP A 122 -1.54 -12.12 19.24
N ALA A 123 -0.78 -12.82 18.43
CA ALA A 123 0.01 -12.25 17.37
C ALA A 123 -0.05 -13.10 16.11
N HIS A 124 -0.19 -12.46 14.97
CA HIS A 124 0.06 -13.09 13.68
C HIS A 124 1.56 -13.27 13.51
N HIS A 125 1.99 -14.46 13.11
CA HIS A 125 3.37 -14.63 12.68
C HIS A 125 3.63 -13.87 11.39
N LEU A 126 4.87 -13.44 11.21
CA LEU A 126 5.29 -12.82 9.96
C LEU A 126 5.18 -13.82 8.81
N HIS A 127 4.42 -13.48 7.78
CA HIS A 127 4.19 -14.34 6.62
C HIS A 127 4.06 -13.53 5.33
N THR A 128 4.07 -14.21 4.22
CA THR A 128 3.83 -13.67 2.89
C THR A 128 2.57 -14.31 2.31
N HIS A 129 1.97 -13.64 1.34
CA HIS A 129 0.84 -14.16 0.58
C HIS A 129 1.33 -14.58 -0.81
N PRO A 130 1.67 -15.86 -1.02
CA PRO A 130 2.12 -16.34 -2.33
C PRO A 130 0.97 -16.23 -3.35
N ASN A 131 1.33 -16.00 -4.61
CA ASN A 131 0.38 -15.87 -5.72
C ASN A 131 -0.67 -14.73 -5.56
N THR A 132 -0.33 -13.71 -4.79
CA THR A 132 -1.19 -12.55 -4.55
C THR A 132 -0.46 -11.28 -4.95
N VAL A 133 -1.11 -10.45 -5.76
CA VAL A 133 -0.58 -9.13 -6.15
C VAL A 133 -0.89 -8.10 -5.07
N PHE A 134 -2.10 -8.16 -4.52
CA PHE A 134 -2.58 -7.25 -3.48
C PHE A 134 -3.18 -8.03 -2.32
N SER A 135 -2.97 -7.51 -1.13
CA SER A 135 -3.67 -7.97 0.08
C SER A 135 -4.37 -6.79 0.74
N CYS A 136 -5.58 -7.01 1.22
CA CYS A 136 -6.28 -6.00 1.99
C CYS A 136 -6.78 -6.59 3.32
N VAL A 137 -6.96 -5.71 4.30
CA VAL A 137 -7.52 -6.05 5.60
C VAL A 137 -8.64 -5.07 5.91
N TYR A 138 -9.80 -5.59 6.22
CA TYR A 138 -10.92 -4.82 6.75
C TYR A 138 -11.08 -5.16 8.24
N TYR A 139 -10.88 -4.16 9.09
CA TYR A 139 -11.04 -4.31 10.53
C TYR A 139 -12.51 -4.10 10.92
N VAL A 140 -13.19 -5.18 11.24
CA VAL A 140 -14.58 -5.15 11.73
C VAL A 140 -14.62 -4.52 13.13
N GLN A 141 -13.65 -4.90 13.97
CA GLN A 141 -13.47 -4.35 15.31
C GLN A 141 -11.98 -4.36 15.64
N ALA A 142 -11.46 -3.22 16.09
CA ALA A 142 -10.11 -3.11 16.57
C ALA A 142 -10.06 -2.14 17.75
N ASN A 143 -9.69 -2.63 18.93
CA ASN A 143 -9.54 -1.80 20.12
C ASN A 143 -8.11 -1.30 20.28
N SER A 144 -7.14 -2.09 19.83
CA SER A 144 -5.70 -1.79 19.80
C SER A 144 -5.02 -2.84 18.93
N GLY A 145 -3.82 -2.56 18.48
CA GLY A 145 -3.00 -3.51 17.73
C GLY A 145 -2.03 -2.80 16.81
N ASP A 146 -0.92 -3.46 16.52
CA ASP A 146 0.09 -3.00 15.59
C ASP A 146 -0.01 -3.79 14.29
N PHE A 147 0.00 -3.07 13.17
CA PHE A 147 0.20 -3.66 11.87
C PHE A 147 1.64 -3.43 11.44
N GLN A 148 2.39 -4.50 11.23
CA GLN A 148 3.79 -4.43 10.87
C GLN A 148 4.02 -4.93 9.46
N ILE A 149 4.70 -4.11 8.65
CA ILE A 149 5.19 -4.50 7.34
C ILE A 149 6.71 -4.57 7.43
N LYS A 150 7.26 -5.76 7.16
CA LYS A 150 8.71 -5.93 7.07
C LYS A 150 9.11 -6.02 5.61
N MET A 151 9.95 -5.10 5.20
CA MET A 151 10.58 -5.15 3.89
C MET A 151 11.65 -6.25 3.89
N PRO A 152 11.71 -7.10 2.85
CA PRO A 152 12.86 -7.96 2.67
C PRO A 152 14.08 -7.07 2.42
N VAL A 153 14.99 -7.02 3.38
CA VAL A 153 16.27 -6.36 3.19
C VAL A 153 17.11 -7.33 2.36
N SER A 154 17.28 -7.04 1.08
CA SER A 154 18.32 -7.69 0.29
C SER A 154 19.66 -7.32 0.94
N ARG A 155 20.36 -8.29 1.51
CA ARG A 155 21.78 -8.08 1.86
C ARG A 155 22.50 -7.84 0.53
N ILE A 156 22.91 -6.61 0.29
CA ILE A 156 23.95 -6.34 -0.67
C ILE A 156 25.16 -6.99 -0.05
N GLN A 157 25.57 -8.15 -0.60
CA GLN A 157 26.87 -8.71 -0.28
C GLN A 157 27.87 -7.74 -0.88
N GLU A 158 28.57 -6.99 -0.03
CA GLU A 158 29.80 -6.33 -0.42
C GLU A 158 30.78 -7.44 -0.79
N GLY A 159 31.04 -7.55 -2.12
CA GLY A 159 32.07 -8.41 -2.68
C GLY A 159 33.45 -7.77 -2.60
#